data_0a0045ea4a5d89f670f5b11beb4c5085
#
_entry.id   0a0045ea4a5d89f670f5b11beb4c5085
#
_cell.length_a   1.000
_cell.length_b   1.000
_cell.length_c   1.000
_cell.angle_alpha   90.00
_cell.angle_beta   90.00
_cell.angle_gamma   90.00
#
_symmetry.space_group_name_H-M   'P 1'
#
loop_
_entity.id
_entity.type
_entity.pdbx_description
1 polymer ?
#
loop_
_entity_poly.entity_id
_entity_poly.type
_entity_poly.pdbx_seq_one_letter_code
_entity_poly.pdbx_strand_id
1 'polypeptide(L)'
;LGDVYKRQFNAKGDLVVESEASVTLNVGGQSFHEVAIGNGPVNAVDTALRKALTKIYPSLNSVSLVDYKVRIIDSGSGTEATTRVLIECEDDNGDRWRSVGLSTNIIDASVMALYDSLTWRLLSLGITPEAPAN
;
A
#
# COMPACT_ATOMS: atom_id res chain seq x y z
N LEU A 1 -11.25 0.66 -2.50
CA LEU A 1 -9.96 0.08 -2.85
C LEU A 1 -10.15 -1.12 -3.77
N GLY A 2 -9.52 -1.11 -4.93
CA GLY A 2 -9.60 -2.21 -5.88
C GLY A 2 -8.25 -2.56 -6.45
N ASP A 3 -8.06 -3.84 -6.79
CA ASP A 3 -6.90 -4.34 -7.49
C ASP A 3 -7.37 -5.14 -8.70
N VAL A 4 -6.86 -4.82 -9.86
CA VAL A 4 -7.21 -5.49 -11.10
C VAL A 4 -5.93 -5.86 -11.85
N TYR A 5 -5.79 -7.14 -12.17
CA TYR A 5 -4.73 -7.59 -13.06
C TYR A 5 -5.09 -7.28 -14.50
N LYS A 6 -4.19 -6.58 -15.17
CA LYS A 6 -4.32 -6.31 -16.59
C LYS A 6 -3.37 -7.19 -17.40
N ARG A 7 -3.89 -7.76 -18.49
CA ARG A 7 -3.08 -8.45 -19.49
C ARG A 7 -3.04 -7.59 -20.73
N GLN A 8 -1.85 -7.20 -21.13
CA GLN A 8 -1.65 -6.36 -22.30
C GLN A 8 -0.55 -6.95 -23.18
N PHE A 9 -0.62 -6.65 -24.47
CA PHE A 9 0.46 -6.95 -25.39
C PHE A 9 1.28 -5.68 -25.58
N ASN A 10 2.60 -5.78 -25.48
CA ASN A 10 3.48 -4.66 -25.77
C ASN A 10 3.56 -4.41 -27.29
N ALA A 11 4.33 -3.40 -27.71
CA ALA A 11 4.48 -3.06 -29.13
C ALA A 11 5.07 -4.18 -29.98
N LYS A 12 5.72 -5.17 -29.37
CA LYS A 12 6.28 -6.34 -30.04
C LYS A 12 5.33 -7.54 -30.05
N GLY A 13 4.14 -7.40 -29.47
CA GLY A 13 3.18 -8.48 -29.38
C GLY A 13 3.36 -9.42 -28.18
N ASP A 14 4.30 -9.12 -27.27
CA ASP A 14 4.50 -9.93 -26.07
C ASP A 14 3.42 -9.65 -25.04
N LEU A 15 2.95 -10.70 -24.38
CA LEU A 15 1.98 -10.57 -23.29
C LEU A 15 2.66 -9.97 -22.05
N VAL A 16 2.10 -8.86 -21.57
CA VAL A 16 2.54 -8.21 -20.33
C VAL A 16 1.44 -8.33 -19.29
N VAL A 17 1.79 -8.83 -18.11
CA VAL A 17 0.87 -8.93 -16.97
C VAL A 17 1.31 -7.92 -15.92
N GLU A 18 0.38 -7.04 -15.55
CA GLU A 18 0.62 -5.99 -14.58
C GLU A 18 -0.47 -5.98 -13.52
N SER A 19 -0.12 -5.51 -12.32
CA SER A 19 -1.10 -5.24 -11.27
C SER A 19 -1.47 -3.77 -11.31
N GLU A 20 -2.76 -3.48 -11.27
CA GLU A 20 -3.29 -2.13 -11.17
C GLU A 20 -4.06 -2.00 -9.85
N ALA A 21 -3.80 -0.97 -9.09
CA ALA A 21 -4.53 -0.68 -7.87
C ALA A 21 -5.23 0.67 -7.99
N SER A 22 -6.47 0.72 -7.51
CA SER A 22 -7.27 1.92 -7.40
C SER A 22 -7.54 2.20 -5.93
N VAL A 23 -7.20 3.39 -5.47
CA VAL A 23 -7.36 3.80 -4.08
C VAL A 23 -8.21 5.05 -4.00
N THR A 24 -9.23 5.02 -3.16
CA THR A 24 -10.03 6.21 -2.84
C THR A 24 -9.89 6.51 -1.36
N LEU A 25 -9.47 7.73 -1.04
CA LEU A 25 -9.33 8.23 0.32
C LEU A 25 -10.22 9.43 0.53
N ASN A 26 -10.89 9.47 1.68
CA ASN A 26 -11.66 10.62 2.13
C ASN A 26 -10.97 11.18 3.37
N VAL A 27 -10.43 12.39 3.26
CA VAL A 27 -9.70 13.05 4.35
C VAL A 27 -10.17 14.49 4.45
N GLY A 28 -10.58 14.91 5.63
CA GLY A 28 -11.00 16.29 5.87
C GLY A 28 -12.14 16.77 4.96
N GLY A 29 -13.05 15.88 4.58
CA GLY A 29 -14.16 16.20 3.68
C GLY A 29 -13.79 16.21 2.20
N GLN A 30 -12.53 15.94 1.85
CA GLN A 30 -12.07 15.83 0.47
C GLN A 30 -11.88 14.39 0.07
N SER A 31 -12.22 14.07 -1.18
CA SER A 31 -12.04 12.74 -1.74
C SER A 31 -10.86 12.73 -2.72
N PHE A 32 -9.98 11.77 -2.55
CA PHE A 32 -8.81 11.56 -3.40
C PHE A 32 -8.91 10.19 -4.03
N HIS A 33 -8.84 10.14 -5.35
CA HIS A 33 -8.88 8.88 -6.09
C HIS A 33 -7.63 8.77 -6.95
N GLU A 34 -6.87 7.70 -6.74
CA GLU A 34 -5.63 7.47 -7.48
C GLU A 34 -5.57 6.05 -8.00
N VAL A 35 -4.97 5.90 -9.16
CA VAL A 35 -4.73 4.62 -9.81
C VAL A 35 -3.24 4.49 -10.07
N ALA A 36 -2.71 3.31 -9.84
CA ALA A 36 -1.31 3.03 -10.12
C ALA A 36 -1.12 1.61 -10.63
N ILE A 37 -0.10 1.43 -11.44
CA ILE A 37 0.32 0.14 -11.95
C ILE A 37 1.65 -0.21 -11.28
N GLY A 38 1.80 -1.46 -10.88
CA GLY A 38 3.02 -1.94 -10.26
C GLY A 38 3.37 -3.37 -10.66
N ASN A 39 4.53 -3.83 -10.23
CA ASN A 39 5.04 -5.16 -10.53
C ASN A 39 4.30 -6.28 -9.78
N GLY A 40 3.47 -5.92 -8.83
CA GLY A 40 2.65 -6.83 -8.06
C GLY A 40 1.65 -6.04 -7.22
N PRO A 41 0.72 -6.74 -6.51
CA PRO A 41 -0.35 -6.08 -5.78
C PRO A 41 0.15 -5.08 -4.73
N VAL A 42 1.15 -5.45 -3.94
CA VAL A 42 1.68 -4.59 -2.87
C VAL A 42 2.30 -3.34 -3.44
N ASN A 43 3.10 -3.47 -4.50
CA ASN A 43 3.74 -2.33 -5.15
C ASN A 43 2.70 -1.38 -5.78
N ALA A 44 1.68 -1.93 -6.43
CA ALA A 44 0.62 -1.13 -7.03
C ALA A 44 -0.17 -0.34 -5.96
N VAL A 45 -0.51 -1.00 -4.85
CA VAL A 45 -1.21 -0.35 -3.73
C VAL A 45 -0.35 0.73 -3.10
N ASP A 46 0.92 0.45 -2.85
CA ASP A 46 1.87 1.43 -2.30
C ASP A 46 1.92 2.70 -3.17
N THR A 47 2.08 2.51 -4.47
CA THR A 47 2.17 3.65 -5.39
C THR A 47 0.88 4.46 -5.42
N ALA A 48 -0.28 3.81 -5.49
CA ALA A 48 -1.58 4.48 -5.51
C ALA A 48 -1.84 5.24 -4.20
N LEU A 49 -1.59 4.58 -3.07
CA LEU A 49 -1.81 5.16 -1.75
C LEU A 49 -0.91 6.38 -1.52
N ARG A 50 0.35 6.29 -1.93
CA ARG A 50 1.29 7.39 -1.80
C ARG A 50 0.95 8.56 -2.70
N LYS A 51 0.49 8.32 -3.92
CA LYS A 51 -0.02 9.39 -4.78
C LYS A 51 -1.13 10.19 -4.11
N ALA A 52 -2.06 9.50 -3.43
CA ALA A 52 -3.14 10.16 -2.72
C ALA A 52 -2.62 10.93 -1.49
N LEU A 53 -1.81 10.28 -0.66
CA LEU A 53 -1.37 10.84 0.61
C LEU A 53 -0.34 11.96 0.48
N THR A 54 0.53 11.93 -0.53
CA THR A 54 1.53 12.98 -0.71
C THR A 54 0.93 14.31 -1.12
N LYS A 55 -0.29 14.32 -1.65
CA LYS A 55 -1.04 15.54 -1.92
C LYS A 55 -1.45 16.26 -0.64
N ILE A 56 -1.70 15.48 0.43
CA ILE A 56 -2.11 15.99 1.74
C ILE A 56 -0.89 16.21 2.64
N TYR A 57 0.03 15.27 2.60
CA TYR A 57 1.23 15.23 3.46
C TYR A 57 2.49 15.14 2.58
N PRO A 58 2.99 16.27 2.06
CA PRO A 58 4.17 16.25 1.17
C PRO A 58 5.42 15.63 1.79
N SER A 59 5.54 15.63 3.12
CA SER A 59 6.66 15.00 3.82
C SER A 59 6.78 13.50 3.56
N LEU A 60 5.71 12.85 3.11
CA LEU A 60 5.74 11.44 2.77
C LEU A 60 6.49 11.14 1.47
N ASN A 61 6.85 12.17 0.68
CA ASN A 61 7.68 11.98 -0.51
C ASN A 61 9.07 11.43 -0.19
N SER A 62 9.57 11.64 1.03
CA SER A 62 10.87 11.12 1.46
C SER A 62 10.84 9.65 1.88
N VAL A 63 9.67 9.05 1.97
CA VAL A 63 9.50 7.67 2.41
C VAL A 63 9.51 6.73 1.21
N SER A 64 10.32 5.68 1.30
CA SER A 64 10.42 4.63 0.28
C SER A 64 10.02 3.27 0.85
N LEU A 65 9.33 2.49 0.06
CA LEU A 65 9.11 1.07 0.35
C LEU A 65 10.40 0.33 -0.02
N VAL A 66 11.11 -0.17 0.98
CA VAL A 66 12.42 -0.82 0.79
C VAL A 66 12.25 -2.31 0.54
N ASP A 67 11.35 -2.93 1.29
CA ASP A 67 11.12 -4.37 1.20
C ASP A 67 9.72 -4.70 1.67
N TYR A 68 9.22 -5.82 1.17
CA TYR A 68 7.98 -6.38 1.68
C TYR A 68 8.01 -7.90 1.57
N LYS A 69 7.31 -8.56 2.50
CA LYS A 69 7.17 -10.00 2.52
C LYS A 69 5.72 -10.37 2.71
N VAL A 70 5.25 -11.31 1.93
CA VAL A 70 3.89 -11.82 2.02
C VAL A 70 3.96 -13.28 2.46
N ARG A 71 3.20 -13.61 3.50
CA ARG A 71 3.14 -14.98 4.00
C ARG A 71 1.68 -15.37 4.23
N ILE A 72 1.34 -16.56 3.78
CA ILE A 72 0.03 -17.12 4.05
C ILE A 72 0.15 -17.96 5.33
N ILE A 73 -0.67 -17.63 6.32
CA ILE A 73 -0.71 -18.34 7.59
C ILE A 73 -1.97 -19.20 7.59
N ASP A 74 -1.77 -20.51 7.56
CA ASP A 74 -2.86 -21.47 7.66
C ASP A 74 -3.11 -21.77 9.13
N SER A 75 -4.33 -21.53 9.59
CA SER A 75 -4.72 -21.84 10.96
C SER A 75 -4.96 -23.33 11.19
N GLY A 76 -4.91 -24.13 10.14
CA GLY A 76 -5.10 -25.59 10.23
C GLY A 76 -6.53 -26.03 10.49
N SER A 77 -7.45 -25.14 10.69
CA SER A 77 -8.81 -25.47 11.12
C SER A 77 -9.88 -25.01 10.17
N GLY A 78 -9.54 -24.44 9.02
CA GLY A 78 -10.55 -23.86 8.23
C GLY A 78 -10.27 -23.63 6.79
N THR A 79 -11.28 -23.09 6.15
CA THR A 79 -11.30 -22.79 4.73
C THR A 79 -10.66 -21.46 4.41
N GLU A 80 -10.33 -20.64 5.41
CA GLU A 80 -9.74 -19.34 5.21
C GLU A 80 -8.34 -19.26 5.79
N ALA A 81 -7.39 -18.90 4.94
CA ALA A 81 -6.03 -18.59 5.36
C ALA A 81 -5.87 -17.10 5.55
N THR A 82 -5.11 -16.72 6.57
CA THR A 82 -4.76 -15.31 6.81
C THR A 82 -3.52 -14.96 6.02
N THR A 83 -3.58 -13.85 5.32
CA THR A 83 -2.43 -13.28 4.63
C THR A 83 -1.77 -12.24 5.54
N ARG A 84 -0.48 -12.41 5.75
CA ARG A 84 0.35 -11.46 6.51
C ARG A 84 1.26 -10.72 5.55
N VAL A 85 1.20 -9.40 5.59
CA VAL A 85 2.09 -8.54 4.82
C VAL A 85 3.00 -7.80 5.79
N LEU A 86 4.29 -8.00 5.66
CA LEU A 86 5.31 -7.27 6.39
C LEU A 86 5.93 -6.24 5.43
N ILE A 87 5.97 -4.99 5.85
CA ILE A 87 6.49 -3.88 5.07
C ILE A 87 7.64 -3.22 5.82
N GLU A 88 8.70 -2.89 5.09
CA GLU A 88 9.80 -2.10 5.59
C GLU A 88 9.91 -0.82 4.75
N CYS A 89 9.91 0.30 5.44
CA CYS A 89 10.05 1.62 4.84
C CYS A 89 11.33 2.30 5.31
N GLU A 90 11.83 3.21 4.51
CA GLU A 90 13.03 3.99 4.79
C GLU A 90 12.78 5.45 4.39
N ASP A 91 13.32 6.38 5.17
CA ASP A 91 13.33 7.78 4.79
C ASP A 91 14.68 8.17 4.15
N ASP A 92 14.80 9.44 3.74
CA ASP A 92 16.01 9.96 3.11
C ASP A 92 17.18 10.15 4.08
N ASN A 93 16.95 10.01 5.39
CA ASN A 93 18.00 10.01 6.42
C ASN A 93 18.53 8.60 6.75
N GLY A 94 17.98 7.58 6.12
CA GLY A 94 18.35 6.20 6.36
C GLY A 94 17.63 5.53 7.53
N ASP A 95 16.71 6.22 8.18
CA ASP A 95 15.88 5.61 9.23
C ASP A 95 14.91 4.61 8.63
N ARG A 96 14.82 3.43 9.24
CA ARG A 96 13.98 2.33 8.78
C ARG A 96 12.98 1.93 9.85
N TRP A 97 11.80 1.52 9.39
CA TRP A 97 10.77 0.98 10.28
C TRP A 97 9.95 -0.06 9.56
N ARG A 98 9.27 -0.89 10.34
CA ARG A 98 8.47 -2.00 9.83
C ARG A 98 7.05 -1.92 10.35
N SER A 99 6.14 -2.45 9.55
CA SER A 99 4.74 -2.61 9.92
C SER A 99 4.19 -3.93 9.38
N VAL A 100 3.09 -4.36 9.96
CA VAL A 100 2.46 -5.64 9.60
C VAL A 100 0.97 -5.41 9.41
N GLY A 101 0.43 -6.00 8.35
CA GLY A 101 -1.00 -6.09 8.11
C GLY A 101 -1.44 -7.55 8.04
N LEU A 102 -2.60 -7.84 8.57
CA LEU A 102 -3.21 -9.17 8.57
C LEU A 102 -4.63 -9.09 8.03
N SER A 103 -4.93 -9.92 7.03
CA SER A 103 -6.28 -10.03 6.48
C SER A 103 -6.38 -11.34 5.69
N THR A 104 -7.58 -11.75 5.35
CA THR A 104 -7.80 -12.85 4.39
C THR A 104 -7.50 -12.41 2.96
N ASN A 105 -7.38 -11.11 2.73
CA ASN A 105 -7.12 -10.51 1.43
C ASN A 105 -5.80 -9.77 1.44
N ILE A 106 -4.94 -10.05 0.45
CA ILE A 106 -3.61 -9.42 0.35
C ILE A 106 -3.69 -7.90 0.20
N ILE A 107 -4.71 -7.39 -0.48
CA ILE A 107 -4.88 -5.95 -0.69
C ILE A 107 -5.18 -5.26 0.63
N ASP A 108 -6.12 -5.79 1.40
CA ASP A 108 -6.47 -5.24 2.71
C ASP A 108 -5.28 -5.31 3.67
N ALA A 109 -4.56 -6.43 3.70
CA ALA A 109 -3.37 -6.59 4.53
C ALA A 109 -2.29 -5.56 4.15
N SER A 110 -2.09 -5.33 2.85
CA SER A 110 -1.12 -4.37 2.34
C SER A 110 -1.49 -2.93 2.73
N VAL A 111 -2.78 -2.57 2.59
CA VAL A 111 -3.26 -1.25 2.99
C VAL A 111 -3.06 -1.01 4.48
N MET A 112 -3.37 -2.00 5.32
CA MET A 112 -3.16 -1.90 6.78
C MET A 112 -1.69 -1.64 7.11
N ALA A 113 -0.79 -2.42 6.52
CA ALA A 113 0.64 -2.28 6.76
C ALA A 113 1.18 -0.93 6.27
N LEU A 114 0.81 -0.52 5.07
CA LEU A 114 1.23 0.76 4.49
C LEU A 114 0.67 1.94 5.27
N TYR A 115 -0.61 1.89 5.64
CA TYR A 115 -1.25 2.93 6.42
C TYR A 115 -0.54 3.11 7.76
N ASP A 116 -0.24 2.01 8.46
CA ASP A 116 0.48 2.06 9.74
C ASP A 116 1.89 2.62 9.58
N SER A 117 2.61 2.23 8.53
CA SER A 117 3.95 2.75 8.24
C SER A 117 3.94 4.25 8.00
N LEU A 118 3.02 4.73 7.18
CA LEU A 118 2.94 6.14 6.83
C LEU A 118 2.43 6.99 8.00
N THR A 119 1.48 6.46 8.76
CA THR A 119 0.98 7.12 9.99
C THR A 119 2.10 7.26 11.02
N TRP A 120 2.87 6.19 11.23
CA TRP A 120 4.00 6.25 12.16
C TRP A 120 4.98 7.35 11.77
N ARG A 121 5.28 7.47 10.47
CA ARG A 121 6.19 8.52 9.99
C ARG A 121 5.64 9.92 10.26
N LEU A 122 4.37 10.14 10.00
CA LEU A 122 3.74 11.42 10.28
C LEU A 122 3.80 11.76 11.76
N LEU A 123 3.48 10.80 12.62
CA LEU A 123 3.56 10.99 14.07
C LEU A 123 5.00 11.28 14.52
N SER A 124 5.99 10.60 13.94
CA SER A 124 7.40 10.82 14.27
C SER A 124 7.88 12.23 13.89
N LEU A 125 7.23 12.86 12.91
CA LEU A 125 7.50 14.24 12.50
C LEU A 125 6.66 15.27 13.25
N GLY A 126 5.84 14.83 14.22
CA GLY A 126 4.97 15.72 14.97
C GLY A 126 3.70 16.12 14.22
N ILE A 127 3.36 15.43 13.14
CA ILE A 127 2.16 15.68 12.36
C ILE A 127 1.08 14.72 12.83
N THR A 128 -0.11 15.24 13.16
CA THR A 128 -1.26 14.41 13.52
C THR A 128 -2.09 14.17 12.27
N PRO A 129 -2.14 12.92 11.75
CA PRO A 129 -2.96 12.62 10.58
C PRO A 129 -4.44 12.70 10.93
N GLU A 130 -5.24 13.19 9.97
CA GLU A 130 -6.69 13.13 10.10
C GLU A 130 -7.15 11.70 9.80
N ALA A 131 -8.13 11.24 10.58
CA ALA A 131 -8.72 9.93 10.32
C ALA A 131 -9.49 9.97 9.00
N PRO A 132 -9.39 8.90 8.18
CA PRO A 132 -10.20 8.82 6.95
C PRO A 132 -11.69 8.85 7.30
N ALA A 133 -12.47 9.58 6.51
CA ALA A 133 -13.92 9.57 6.64
C ALA A 133 -14.47 8.21 6.15
N ASN A 134 -15.35 7.63 6.94
CA ASN A 134 -16.00 6.36 6.57
C ASN A 134 -17.14 6.59 5.57
#